data_afd28fb565e5325421bf34b2f722d3b9
#
_entry.id   afd28fb565e5325421bf34b2f722d3b9
#
_cell.length_a   1.000
_cell.length_b   1.000
_cell.length_c   1.000
_cell.angle_alpha   90.00
_cell.angle_beta   90.00
_cell.angle_gamma   90.00
#
_symmetry.space_group_name_H-M   'P 1'
#
loop_
_entity.id
_entity.type
_entity.pdbx_description
1 polymer ?
#
loop_
_entity_poly.entity_id
_entity_poly.type
_entity_poly.pdbx_seq_one_letter_code
_entity_poly.pdbx_strand_id
1 'polypeptide(L)'
;AKEGKARIEYSGSYTYKMVGLQPELMTMNEWANAVLQTCQNDGQPDSYSWVKYAKMALANEGKYIDLDHSANPFAPSYSDVMDFVFMDTNWQDVLFGNSYSTQHDLAVSGGTEKNLYRLSVGYMYDDSNLKWGNNNNQRFNLRLTNKLKVFDNFSIESVIAYNRQDQVAPSQLNRTLTSSYPQPGLPASTIDGKPYSWGTWLSPIWFAELGGDNKLKVSEINISEKFTYNINKHLDVVANLGYNSGVASRDIKKMAITSYNYAGTKINTKADGYKQEESSYEKTSSRTDFYSMAGYVDYHNTFAQHHNVSAMVGAQYELKEYDYFGVSVKDIQNSLETVNGAGLVNLTDKHGTKWHEAVMSYYSRLNYNYKSKYLLEVNMRYDGSSKFKPENRWDFFYGISGGWRIT
;
A
#
# COMPACT_ATOMS: atom_id res chain seq x y z
N ALA A 1 -15.05 -24.17 11.91
CA ALA A 1 -15.10 -25.60 11.59
C ALA A 1 -16.34 -26.22 12.23
N LYS A 2 -16.85 -27.29 11.66
CA LYS A 2 -17.94 -28.11 12.20
C LYS A 2 -17.43 -29.53 12.40
N GLU A 3 -18.05 -30.26 13.32
CA GLU A 3 -17.82 -31.68 13.48
C GLU A 3 -18.12 -32.43 12.19
N GLY A 4 -17.32 -33.47 11.90
CA GLY A 4 -17.49 -34.33 10.74
C GLY A 4 -16.20 -34.63 10.01
N LYS A 5 -16.34 -35.33 8.87
CA LYS A 5 -15.23 -35.65 7.99
C LYS A 5 -14.54 -34.39 7.47
N ALA A 6 -13.27 -34.51 7.13
CA ALA A 6 -12.52 -33.44 6.51
C ALA A 6 -13.23 -32.96 5.22
N ARG A 7 -13.43 -31.65 5.12
CA ARG A 7 -14.02 -30.97 3.96
C ARG A 7 -12.98 -30.06 3.33
N ILE A 8 -12.80 -30.21 2.04
CA ILE A 8 -11.94 -29.35 1.23
C ILE A 8 -12.83 -28.36 0.48
N GLU A 9 -12.47 -27.09 0.54
CA GLU A 9 -13.15 -25.99 -0.15
C GLU A 9 -12.11 -25.26 -1.01
N TYR A 10 -12.43 -25.06 -2.27
CA TYR A 10 -11.62 -24.24 -3.16
C TYR A 10 -12.49 -23.16 -3.78
N SER A 11 -11.96 -21.95 -3.84
CA SER A 11 -12.54 -20.81 -4.52
C SER A 11 -11.47 -20.14 -5.37
N GLY A 12 -11.79 -19.87 -6.62
CA GLY A 12 -10.90 -19.18 -7.55
C GLY A 12 -11.65 -18.13 -8.33
N SER A 13 -11.00 -16.99 -8.57
CA SER A 13 -11.50 -15.92 -9.42
C SER A 13 -10.42 -15.41 -10.36
N TYR A 14 -10.82 -15.05 -11.55
CA TYR A 14 -10.04 -14.31 -12.53
C TYR A 14 -10.80 -13.05 -12.91
N THR A 15 -10.16 -11.91 -12.77
CA THR A 15 -10.76 -10.61 -13.12
C THR A 15 -9.96 -10.00 -14.25
N TYR A 16 -10.60 -9.78 -15.37
CA TYR A 16 -10.06 -8.99 -16.46
C TYR A 16 -10.37 -7.51 -16.21
N LYS A 17 -9.34 -6.68 -16.18
CA LYS A 17 -9.43 -5.25 -15.92
C LYS A 17 -9.26 -4.49 -17.22
N MET A 18 -10.30 -3.86 -17.69
CA MET A 18 -10.25 -2.97 -18.83
C MET A 18 -9.87 -1.57 -18.35
N VAL A 19 -9.17 -0.84 -19.20
CA VAL A 19 -8.98 0.60 -19.02
C VAL A 19 -10.38 1.24 -19.10
N GLY A 20 -10.80 1.89 -18.02
CA GLY A 20 -12.15 2.47 -17.92
C GLY A 20 -12.36 3.68 -18.83
N LEU A 21 -13.44 4.41 -18.60
CA LEU A 21 -13.73 5.65 -19.30
C LEU A 21 -12.60 6.64 -19.07
N GLN A 22 -11.97 7.07 -20.15
CA GLN A 22 -10.93 8.09 -20.14
C GLN A 22 -11.43 9.32 -20.92
N PRO A 23 -10.97 10.53 -20.59
CA PRO A 23 -11.27 11.70 -21.41
C PRO A 23 -10.68 11.52 -22.81
N GLU A 24 -11.40 11.95 -23.82
CA GLU A 24 -10.87 12.02 -25.17
C GLU A 24 -9.76 13.07 -25.22
N LEU A 25 -8.59 12.67 -25.72
CA LEU A 25 -7.45 13.57 -25.87
C LEU A 25 -7.50 14.26 -27.22
N MET A 26 -7.05 15.49 -27.29
CA MET A 26 -6.90 16.24 -28.54
C MET A 26 -5.89 15.54 -29.45
N THR A 27 -6.23 15.45 -30.73
CA THR A 27 -5.28 15.17 -31.80
C THR A 27 -4.27 16.30 -31.94
N MET A 28 -3.18 16.06 -32.66
CA MET A 28 -2.17 17.10 -32.93
C MET A 28 -2.78 18.32 -33.62
N ASN A 29 -3.69 18.12 -34.54
CA ASN A 29 -4.38 19.17 -35.27
C ASN A 29 -5.27 20.01 -34.35
N GLU A 30 -6.12 19.38 -33.54
CA GLU A 30 -7.00 20.05 -32.57
C GLU A 30 -6.18 20.84 -31.54
N TRP A 31 -5.10 20.23 -31.02
CA TRP A 31 -4.19 20.89 -30.09
C TRP A 31 -3.55 22.13 -30.67
N ALA A 32 -3.02 22.04 -31.91
CA ALA A 32 -2.38 23.16 -32.56
C ALA A 32 -3.35 24.32 -32.82
N ASN A 33 -4.59 24.01 -33.25
CA ASN A 33 -5.65 25.01 -33.41
C ASN A 33 -6.06 25.64 -32.07
N ALA A 34 -6.15 24.86 -31.00
CA ALA A 34 -6.44 25.38 -29.66
C ALA A 34 -5.34 26.33 -29.17
N VAL A 35 -4.07 26.01 -29.40
CA VAL A 35 -2.93 26.88 -29.08
C VAL A 35 -3.02 28.20 -29.86
N LEU A 36 -3.30 28.14 -31.15
CA LEU A 36 -3.45 29.34 -31.98
C LEU A 36 -4.60 30.23 -31.49
N GLN A 37 -5.75 29.63 -31.17
CA GLN A 37 -6.90 30.36 -30.65
C GLN A 37 -6.60 31.01 -29.29
N THR A 38 -5.91 30.27 -28.39
CA THR A 38 -5.51 30.80 -27.08
C THR A 38 -4.55 31.97 -27.24
N CYS A 39 -3.53 31.83 -28.10
CA CYS A 39 -2.57 32.92 -28.40
C CYS A 39 -3.26 34.16 -29.02
N GLN A 40 -4.24 33.96 -29.87
CA GLN A 40 -5.03 35.05 -30.45
C GLN A 40 -5.87 35.76 -29.37
N ASN A 41 -6.55 35.03 -28.48
CA ASN A 41 -7.31 35.59 -27.41
C ASN A 41 -6.44 36.41 -26.43
N ASP A 42 -5.20 35.98 -26.23
CA ASP A 42 -4.19 36.67 -25.41
C ASP A 42 -3.48 37.83 -26.13
N GLY A 43 -3.85 38.12 -27.40
CA GLY A 43 -3.25 39.18 -28.20
C GLY A 43 -1.77 38.93 -28.57
N GLN A 44 -1.35 37.67 -28.59
CA GLN A 44 0.03 37.33 -28.93
C GLN A 44 0.33 37.57 -30.44
N PRO A 45 1.49 38.16 -30.77
CA PRO A 45 1.87 38.39 -32.16
C PRO A 45 2.24 37.10 -32.88
N ASP A 46 2.18 37.14 -34.21
CA ASP A 46 2.63 36.03 -35.08
C ASP A 46 4.10 35.61 -34.85
N SER A 47 4.90 36.49 -34.32
CA SER A 47 6.31 36.22 -33.96
C SER A 47 6.44 35.39 -32.64
N TYR A 48 5.35 35.19 -31.88
CA TYR A 48 5.37 34.44 -30.64
C TYR A 48 5.71 32.96 -30.88
N SER A 49 6.59 32.40 -30.09
CA SER A 49 7.17 31.06 -30.32
C SER A 49 6.11 29.97 -30.44
N TRP A 50 5.09 29.97 -29.59
CA TRP A 50 4.03 28.97 -29.64
C TRP A 50 3.11 29.13 -30.86
N VAL A 51 2.90 30.35 -31.35
CA VAL A 51 2.18 30.58 -32.61
C VAL A 51 2.96 30.00 -33.81
N LYS A 52 4.26 30.26 -33.86
CA LYS A 52 5.13 29.67 -34.90
C LYS A 52 5.12 28.15 -34.84
N TYR A 53 5.28 27.58 -33.63
CA TYR A 53 5.30 26.14 -33.41
C TYR A 53 3.98 25.49 -33.82
N ALA A 54 2.83 26.04 -33.42
CA ALA A 54 1.52 25.52 -33.79
C ALA A 54 1.25 25.58 -35.27
N LYS A 55 1.66 26.68 -35.98
CA LYS A 55 1.61 26.77 -37.46
C LYS A 55 2.48 25.71 -38.13
N MET A 56 3.68 25.45 -37.58
CA MET A 56 4.56 24.38 -38.10
C MET A 56 3.93 23.01 -37.88
N ALA A 57 3.29 22.77 -36.75
CA ALA A 57 2.62 21.54 -36.46
C ALA A 57 1.49 21.23 -37.46
N LEU A 58 0.62 22.20 -37.75
CA LEU A 58 -0.45 22.04 -38.74
C LEU A 58 0.07 21.78 -40.18
N ALA A 59 1.23 22.34 -40.52
CA ALA A 59 1.84 22.14 -41.84
C ALA A 59 2.59 20.81 -41.98
N ASN A 60 2.93 20.15 -40.87
CA ASN A 60 3.84 19.00 -40.85
C ASN A 60 3.34 17.84 -39.96
N GLU A 61 2.04 17.69 -39.83
CA GLU A 61 1.44 16.58 -39.10
C GLU A 61 2.00 15.22 -39.60
N GLY A 62 2.37 14.35 -38.67
CA GLY A 62 2.94 13.03 -38.93
C GLY A 62 4.41 13.04 -39.36
N LYS A 63 5.11 14.19 -39.34
CA LYS A 63 6.45 14.29 -39.83
C LYS A 63 7.46 14.66 -38.74
N TYR A 64 8.70 14.24 -38.98
CA TYR A 64 9.90 14.79 -38.36
C TYR A 64 10.54 15.80 -39.31
N ILE A 65 10.97 16.94 -38.80
CA ILE A 65 11.62 17.97 -39.53
C ILE A 65 12.99 18.21 -38.92
N ASP A 66 14.01 18.02 -39.73
CA ASP A 66 15.37 18.44 -39.39
C ASP A 66 15.51 19.94 -39.73
N LEU A 67 15.36 20.78 -38.70
CA LEU A 67 15.47 22.22 -38.81
C LEU A 67 16.87 22.68 -38.47
N ASP A 68 17.40 23.63 -39.24
CA ASP A 68 18.53 24.42 -38.79
C ASP A 68 18.18 25.17 -37.48
N HIS A 69 19.11 25.19 -36.55
CA HIS A 69 18.96 25.85 -35.25
C HIS A 69 18.48 27.31 -35.34
N SER A 70 18.82 28.02 -36.41
CA SER A 70 18.36 29.39 -36.67
C SER A 70 16.87 29.50 -36.94
N ALA A 71 16.22 28.44 -37.40
CA ALA A 71 14.78 28.38 -37.69
C ALA A 71 13.94 27.91 -36.48
N ASN A 72 14.58 27.60 -35.33
CA ASN A 72 13.89 27.15 -34.12
C ASN A 72 13.00 28.26 -33.54
N PRO A 73 11.68 28.05 -33.42
CA PRO A 73 10.76 29.03 -32.84
C PRO A 73 11.12 29.47 -31.41
N PHE A 74 11.84 28.64 -30.68
CA PHE A 74 12.23 28.86 -29.28
C PHE A 74 13.69 29.34 -29.11
N ALA A 75 14.37 29.66 -30.20
CA ALA A 75 15.74 30.22 -30.13
C ALA A 75 15.77 31.56 -29.37
N PRO A 76 16.84 31.87 -28.61
CA PRO A 76 18.05 31.06 -28.39
C PRO A 76 17.92 29.99 -27.30
N SER A 77 16.78 29.92 -26.58
CA SER A 77 16.53 28.92 -25.53
C SER A 77 16.24 27.58 -26.17
N TYR A 78 16.83 26.51 -25.62
CA TYR A 78 16.58 25.11 -26.04
C TYR A 78 16.95 24.75 -27.48
N SER A 79 17.68 25.61 -28.21
CA SER A 79 18.01 25.39 -29.62
C SER A 79 18.80 24.10 -29.91
N ASP A 80 19.60 23.65 -28.92
CA ASP A 80 20.50 22.51 -29.10
C ASP A 80 19.88 21.16 -28.76
N VAL A 81 18.65 21.14 -28.20
CA VAL A 81 18.08 19.91 -27.60
C VAL A 81 16.63 19.65 -28.01
N MET A 82 16.01 20.53 -28.77
CA MET A 82 14.64 20.37 -29.24
C MET A 82 14.59 19.86 -30.66
N ASP A 83 13.82 18.79 -30.84
CA ASP A 83 13.45 18.29 -32.17
C ASP A 83 12.08 18.83 -32.59
N PHE A 84 11.85 18.86 -33.89
CA PHE A 84 10.56 19.22 -34.48
C PHE A 84 9.88 17.96 -35.00
N VAL A 85 9.14 17.31 -34.07
CA VAL A 85 8.38 16.11 -34.34
C VAL A 85 6.90 16.45 -34.12
N PHE A 86 6.07 16.11 -35.10
CA PHE A 86 4.65 16.43 -35.11
C PHE A 86 3.81 15.15 -35.30
N MET A 87 4.04 14.15 -34.42
CA MET A 87 3.25 12.91 -34.42
C MET A 87 1.85 13.17 -33.88
N ASP A 88 0.97 12.21 -34.01
CA ASP A 88 -0.32 12.19 -33.36
C ASP A 88 -0.32 11.05 -32.33
N THR A 89 0.14 11.37 -31.12
CA THR A 89 0.34 10.38 -30.06
C THR A 89 -0.84 10.38 -29.08
N ASN A 90 -1.59 9.31 -29.06
CA ASN A 90 -2.57 9.10 -27.99
C ASN A 90 -1.85 8.58 -26.74
N TRP A 91 -1.58 9.49 -25.80
CA TRP A 91 -0.84 9.17 -24.58
C TRP A 91 -1.57 8.23 -23.64
N GLN A 92 -2.90 8.15 -23.70
CA GLN A 92 -3.66 7.17 -22.95
C GLN A 92 -3.37 5.75 -23.42
N ASP A 93 -3.43 5.54 -24.74
CA ASP A 93 -3.12 4.25 -25.35
C ASP A 93 -1.65 3.86 -25.20
N VAL A 94 -0.75 4.85 -25.17
CA VAL A 94 0.68 4.60 -24.89
C VAL A 94 0.90 4.12 -23.48
N LEU A 95 0.29 4.77 -22.49
CA LEU A 95 0.56 4.53 -21.07
C LEU A 95 -0.24 3.36 -20.49
N PHE A 96 -1.52 3.24 -20.88
CA PHE A 96 -2.42 2.33 -20.21
C PHE A 96 -2.91 1.20 -21.13
N GLY A 97 -3.19 0.06 -20.54
CA GLY A 97 -3.71 -1.12 -21.20
C GLY A 97 -4.52 -1.98 -20.26
N ASN A 98 -5.10 -3.02 -20.83
CA ASN A 98 -5.84 -3.98 -20.03
C ASN A 98 -4.88 -4.84 -19.20
N SER A 99 -5.36 -5.26 -18.04
CA SER A 99 -4.61 -6.09 -17.10
C SER A 99 -5.51 -7.16 -16.49
N TYR A 100 -5.01 -7.88 -15.51
CA TYR A 100 -5.77 -8.92 -14.85
C TYR A 100 -5.42 -9.04 -13.37
N SER A 101 -6.33 -9.64 -12.63
CA SER A 101 -6.04 -10.14 -11.29
C SER A 101 -6.57 -11.56 -11.12
N THR A 102 -5.90 -12.33 -10.28
CA THR A 102 -6.33 -13.68 -9.92
C THR A 102 -6.35 -13.83 -8.41
N GLN A 103 -7.30 -14.59 -7.89
CA GLN A 103 -7.34 -14.98 -6.50
C GLN A 103 -7.70 -16.45 -6.39
N HIS A 104 -7.00 -17.16 -5.51
CA HIS A 104 -7.19 -18.57 -5.24
C HIS A 104 -7.17 -18.80 -3.74
N ASP A 105 -8.23 -19.40 -3.21
CA ASP A 105 -8.38 -19.74 -1.81
C ASP A 105 -8.65 -21.23 -1.67
N LEU A 106 -7.86 -21.91 -0.86
CA LEU A 106 -8.02 -23.32 -0.52
C LEU A 106 -8.18 -23.45 0.99
N ALA A 107 -9.19 -24.17 1.44
CA ALA A 107 -9.38 -24.46 2.85
C ALA A 107 -9.68 -25.92 3.10
N VAL A 108 -9.16 -26.44 4.22
CA VAL A 108 -9.46 -27.74 4.75
C VAL A 108 -10.01 -27.55 6.16
N SER A 109 -11.17 -28.12 6.45
CA SER A 109 -11.78 -28.02 7.75
C SER A 109 -12.43 -29.33 8.15
N GLY A 110 -12.49 -29.62 9.43
CA GLY A 110 -13.11 -30.82 9.96
C GLY A 110 -12.87 -30.96 11.46
N GLY A 111 -13.16 -32.11 11.98
CA GLY A 111 -12.84 -32.45 13.36
C GLY A 111 -13.85 -33.32 14.06
N THR A 112 -13.63 -33.49 15.33
CA THR A 112 -14.45 -34.25 16.27
C THR A 112 -14.96 -33.30 17.37
N GLU A 113 -15.82 -33.80 18.26
CA GLU A 113 -16.26 -33.07 19.47
C GLU A 113 -15.07 -32.49 20.28
N LYS A 114 -13.93 -33.17 20.27
CA LYS A 114 -12.73 -32.75 21.02
C LYS A 114 -11.78 -31.85 20.26
N ASN A 115 -11.80 -31.87 18.94
CA ASN A 115 -10.85 -31.08 18.14
C ASN A 115 -11.50 -30.61 16.83
N LEU A 116 -11.67 -29.31 16.69
CA LEU A 116 -12.16 -28.67 15.46
C LEU A 116 -11.02 -27.86 14.85
N TYR A 117 -10.77 -28.05 13.55
CA TYR A 117 -9.69 -27.34 12.86
C TYR A 117 -10.16 -26.76 11.52
N ARG A 118 -9.53 -25.67 11.12
CA ARG A 118 -9.59 -25.12 9.76
C ARG A 118 -8.22 -24.56 9.41
N LEU A 119 -7.69 -25.06 8.30
CA LEU A 119 -6.50 -24.53 7.64
C LEU A 119 -6.93 -23.88 6.31
N SER A 120 -6.49 -22.66 6.07
CA SER A 120 -6.73 -22.01 4.78
C SER A 120 -5.46 -21.37 4.25
N VAL A 121 -5.31 -21.41 2.92
CA VAL A 121 -4.23 -20.80 2.15
C VAL A 121 -4.89 -19.97 1.06
N GLY A 122 -4.46 -18.71 0.93
CA GLY A 122 -4.91 -17.80 -0.12
C GLY A 122 -3.72 -17.22 -0.88
N TYR A 123 -3.89 -17.06 -2.18
CA TYR A 123 -2.95 -16.36 -3.05
C TYR A 123 -3.71 -15.39 -3.94
N MET A 124 -3.19 -14.19 -4.09
CA MET A 124 -3.70 -13.16 -4.99
C MET A 124 -2.55 -12.56 -5.79
N TYR A 125 -2.76 -12.40 -7.07
CA TYR A 125 -1.93 -11.61 -7.97
C TYR A 125 -2.79 -10.51 -8.59
N ASP A 126 -2.32 -9.28 -8.54
CA ASP A 126 -2.99 -8.10 -9.10
C ASP A 126 -2.01 -7.30 -9.95
N ASP A 127 -2.25 -7.27 -11.26
CA ASP A 127 -1.46 -6.54 -12.22
C ASP A 127 -2.01 -5.11 -12.41
N SER A 128 -1.16 -4.19 -12.84
CA SER A 128 -1.53 -2.80 -13.11
C SER A 128 -2.00 -2.59 -14.55
N ASN A 129 -2.84 -1.58 -14.75
CA ASN A 129 -3.20 -1.09 -16.08
C ASN A 129 -2.10 -0.22 -16.73
N LEU A 130 -1.06 0.16 -16.02
CA LEU A 130 0.11 0.82 -16.60
C LEU A 130 0.94 -0.20 -17.38
N LYS A 131 1.19 0.06 -18.68
CA LYS A 131 1.87 -0.88 -19.57
C LYS A 131 3.38 -1.00 -19.32
N TRP A 132 3.97 -0.03 -18.65
CA TRP A 132 5.42 0.18 -18.56
C TRP A 132 5.94 -0.06 -17.16
N GLY A 133 7.12 -0.68 -17.09
CA GLY A 133 7.77 -1.05 -15.85
C GLY A 133 7.06 -2.17 -15.10
N ASN A 134 7.66 -2.60 -14.00
CA ASN A 134 7.06 -3.58 -13.11
C ASN A 134 6.06 -2.91 -12.17
N ASN A 135 4.79 -3.27 -12.25
CA ASN A 135 3.76 -2.68 -11.40
C ASN A 135 2.69 -3.72 -11.05
N ASN A 136 2.94 -4.47 -9.99
CA ASN A 136 2.03 -5.53 -9.54
C ASN A 136 2.04 -5.66 -8.02
N ASN A 137 1.03 -6.36 -7.51
CA ASN A 137 0.88 -6.69 -6.11
C ASN A 137 0.55 -8.18 -5.96
N GLN A 138 1.29 -8.87 -5.10
CA GLN A 138 1.09 -10.28 -4.77
C GLN A 138 0.81 -10.39 -3.29
N ARG A 139 -0.15 -11.22 -2.92
CA ARG A 139 -0.49 -11.49 -1.53
C ARG A 139 -0.64 -12.98 -1.28
N PHE A 140 -0.01 -13.45 -0.24
CA PHE A 140 -0.10 -14.81 0.27
C PHE A 140 -0.64 -14.77 1.70
N ASN A 141 -1.64 -15.59 2.00
CA ASN A 141 -2.24 -15.72 3.32
C ASN A 141 -2.25 -17.17 3.74
N LEU A 142 -1.88 -17.43 4.99
CA LEU A 142 -2.02 -18.73 5.65
C LEU A 142 -2.75 -18.51 6.96
N ARG A 143 -3.77 -19.31 7.27
CA ARG A 143 -4.49 -19.24 8.53
C ARG A 143 -4.85 -20.62 9.03
N LEU A 144 -4.44 -20.90 10.26
CA LEU A 144 -4.85 -22.07 11.03
C LEU A 144 -5.76 -21.60 12.18
N THR A 145 -6.90 -22.21 12.32
CA THR A 145 -7.78 -22.06 13.47
C THR A 145 -8.03 -23.44 14.06
N ASN A 146 -7.80 -23.57 15.35
CA ASN A 146 -8.00 -24.84 16.06
C ASN A 146 -8.78 -24.58 17.37
N LYS A 147 -9.71 -25.48 17.69
CA LYS A 147 -10.36 -25.54 18.99
C LYS A 147 -10.20 -26.94 19.54
N LEU A 148 -9.42 -27.06 20.61
CA LEU A 148 -9.08 -28.30 21.26
C LEU A 148 -9.72 -28.35 22.66
N LYS A 149 -10.52 -29.36 22.90
CA LYS A 149 -11.04 -29.71 24.24
C LYS A 149 -10.06 -30.72 24.83
N VAL A 150 -9.13 -30.22 25.66
CA VAL A 150 -8.08 -31.06 26.28
C VAL A 150 -8.69 -31.97 27.33
N PHE A 151 -9.55 -31.40 28.18
CA PHE A 151 -10.36 -32.11 29.20
C PHE A 151 -11.79 -31.61 29.07
N ASP A 152 -12.73 -32.24 29.78
CA ASP A 152 -14.13 -31.82 29.75
C ASP A 152 -14.35 -30.39 30.23
N ASN A 153 -13.47 -29.92 31.10
CA ASN A 153 -13.50 -28.60 31.67
C ASN A 153 -12.38 -27.67 31.21
N PHE A 154 -11.56 -28.09 30.23
CA PHE A 154 -10.46 -27.26 29.72
C PHE A 154 -10.36 -27.29 28.19
N SER A 155 -10.44 -26.11 27.61
CA SER A 155 -10.30 -25.94 26.15
C SER A 155 -9.30 -24.86 25.78
N ILE A 156 -8.70 -25.05 24.61
CA ILE A 156 -7.76 -24.11 23.97
C ILE A 156 -8.33 -23.76 22.60
N GLU A 157 -8.43 -22.47 22.31
CA GLU A 157 -8.75 -21.96 20.98
C GLU A 157 -7.53 -21.21 20.44
N SER A 158 -6.97 -21.72 19.33
CA SER A 158 -5.75 -21.20 18.70
C SER A 158 -6.05 -20.59 17.34
N VAL A 159 -5.50 -19.42 17.06
CA VAL A 159 -5.48 -18.81 15.75
C VAL A 159 -4.04 -18.45 15.43
N ILE A 160 -3.52 -19.02 14.33
CA ILE A 160 -2.22 -18.65 13.78
C ILE A 160 -2.46 -18.18 12.35
N ALA A 161 -2.03 -16.95 12.04
CA ALA A 161 -2.14 -16.40 10.70
C ALA A 161 -0.82 -15.80 10.26
N TYR A 162 -0.49 -15.99 8.99
CA TYR A 162 0.65 -15.37 8.34
C TYR A 162 0.15 -14.71 7.05
N ASN A 163 0.48 -13.44 6.87
CA ASN A 163 0.19 -12.67 5.68
C ASN A 163 1.50 -12.17 5.10
N ARG A 164 1.63 -12.26 3.78
CA ARG A 164 2.75 -11.65 3.06
C ARG A 164 2.22 -10.92 1.85
N GLN A 165 2.68 -9.68 1.68
CA GLN A 165 2.40 -8.85 0.52
C GLN A 165 3.73 -8.40 -0.09
N ASP A 166 3.90 -8.69 -1.37
CA ASP A 166 5.01 -8.23 -2.19
C ASP A 166 4.43 -7.29 -3.25
N GLN A 167 4.81 -6.02 -3.20
CA GLN A 167 4.40 -4.99 -4.14
C GLN A 167 5.63 -4.46 -4.86
N VAL A 168 5.53 -4.33 -6.16
CA VAL A 168 6.51 -3.67 -7.00
C VAL A 168 5.82 -2.57 -7.81
N ALA A 169 6.48 -1.43 -7.95
CA ALA A 169 6.03 -0.33 -8.79
C ALA A 169 7.26 0.42 -9.33
N PRO A 170 7.16 1.15 -10.44
CA PRO A 170 8.22 2.05 -10.88
C PRO A 170 8.58 3.04 -9.76
N SER A 171 9.85 3.22 -9.46
CA SER A 171 10.30 4.14 -8.40
C SER A 171 9.90 5.59 -8.67
N GLN A 172 9.66 5.92 -9.94
CA GLN A 172 9.31 7.22 -10.45
C GLN A 172 7.88 7.29 -11.00
N LEU A 173 7.00 6.42 -10.52
CA LEU A 173 5.60 6.36 -10.92
C LEU A 173 4.90 7.73 -10.89
N ASN A 174 5.20 8.56 -9.89
CA ASN A 174 4.64 9.91 -9.82
C ASN A 174 5.01 10.75 -11.04
N ARG A 175 6.27 10.71 -11.50
CA ARG A 175 6.70 11.43 -12.71
C ARG A 175 6.01 10.89 -13.96
N THR A 176 5.89 9.57 -14.08
CA THR A 176 5.14 8.95 -15.18
C THR A 176 3.71 9.47 -15.22
N LEU A 177 3.01 9.53 -14.09
CA LEU A 177 1.60 9.93 -14.03
C LEU A 177 1.39 11.44 -14.13
N THR A 178 2.26 12.27 -13.55
CA THR A 178 2.14 13.74 -13.61
C THR A 178 2.55 14.31 -14.97
N SER A 179 3.35 13.59 -15.74
CA SER A 179 3.75 13.95 -17.11
C SER A 179 2.97 13.17 -18.18
N SER A 180 1.86 12.53 -17.81
CA SER A 180 1.16 11.55 -18.63
C SER A 180 0.37 12.14 -19.81
N TYR A 181 0.18 13.47 -19.84
CA TYR A 181 -0.53 14.14 -20.92
C TYR A 181 0.30 15.26 -21.54
N PRO A 182 1.46 14.94 -22.16
CA PRO A 182 2.19 15.92 -22.94
C PRO A 182 1.40 16.26 -24.22
N GLN A 183 1.86 17.27 -24.94
CA GLN A 183 1.26 17.61 -26.24
C GLN A 183 1.28 16.38 -27.18
N PRO A 184 0.24 16.18 -27.99
CA PRO A 184 0.10 14.98 -28.83
C PRO A 184 1.19 14.85 -29.89
N GLY A 185 1.85 15.95 -30.26
CA GLY A 185 2.93 15.92 -31.24
C GLY A 185 4.21 15.20 -30.79
N LEU A 186 4.40 15.02 -29.47
CA LEU A 186 5.60 14.38 -28.95
C LEU A 186 5.51 12.85 -29.04
N PRO A 187 6.50 12.17 -29.62
CA PRO A 187 6.52 10.72 -29.67
C PRO A 187 6.89 10.08 -28.34
N ALA A 188 6.47 8.86 -28.14
CA ALA A 188 6.81 8.07 -26.95
C ALA A 188 8.30 7.68 -26.91
N SER A 189 8.87 7.40 -28.08
CA SER A 189 10.25 6.93 -28.27
C SER A 189 10.89 7.60 -29.48
N THR A 190 12.19 7.48 -29.58
CA THR A 190 12.92 7.83 -30.81
C THR A 190 12.55 6.89 -31.97
N ILE A 191 13.01 7.18 -33.18
CA ILE A 191 12.76 6.33 -34.36
C ILE A 191 13.33 4.91 -34.21
N ASP A 192 14.40 4.76 -33.42
CA ASP A 192 15.04 3.48 -33.11
C ASP A 192 14.67 2.91 -31.74
N GLY A 193 13.58 3.40 -31.10
CA GLY A 193 13.01 2.86 -29.87
C GLY A 193 13.77 3.21 -28.60
N LYS A 194 14.56 4.28 -28.58
CA LYS A 194 15.30 4.76 -27.40
C LYS A 194 14.49 5.79 -26.59
N PRO A 195 14.94 6.13 -25.36
CA PRO A 195 14.30 7.17 -24.56
C PRO A 195 14.31 8.54 -25.25
N TYR A 196 13.14 8.98 -25.67
CA TYR A 196 12.97 10.28 -26.32
C TYR A 196 12.85 11.41 -25.29
N SER A 197 13.55 12.51 -25.52
CA SER A 197 13.36 13.74 -24.78
C SER A 197 13.26 14.96 -25.71
N TRP A 198 12.46 15.94 -25.28
CA TRP A 198 12.23 17.21 -25.92
C TRP A 198 12.61 18.35 -24.98
N GLY A 199 13.74 18.99 -25.22
CA GLY A 199 14.31 19.95 -24.29
C GLY A 199 14.61 19.31 -22.93
N THR A 200 13.95 19.80 -21.89
CA THR A 200 14.05 19.26 -20.52
C THR A 200 13.00 18.18 -20.24
N TRP A 201 12.06 17.95 -21.12
CA TRP A 201 11.03 16.95 -20.96
C TRP A 201 11.50 15.58 -21.44
N LEU A 202 11.32 14.55 -20.61
CA LEU A 202 11.54 13.15 -20.98
C LEU A 202 10.18 12.46 -21.11
N SER A 203 10.00 11.65 -22.14
CA SER A 203 8.79 10.86 -22.33
C SER A 203 8.47 10.02 -21.09
N PRO A 204 7.24 10.09 -20.57
CA PRO A 204 6.88 9.53 -19.26
C PRO A 204 7.03 8.02 -19.17
N ILE A 205 6.96 7.28 -20.27
CA ILE A 205 7.13 5.82 -20.25
C ILE A 205 8.51 5.40 -19.74
N TRP A 206 9.54 6.20 -19.99
CA TRP A 206 10.91 5.86 -19.66
C TRP A 206 11.21 6.02 -18.17
N PHE A 207 10.47 6.86 -17.46
CA PHE A 207 10.51 6.91 -16.01
C PHE A 207 9.95 5.61 -15.39
N ALA A 208 8.95 5.01 -16.02
CA ALA A 208 8.40 3.73 -15.57
C ALA A 208 9.31 2.56 -15.96
N GLU A 209 9.86 2.56 -17.18
CA GLU A 209 10.59 1.42 -17.73
C GLU A 209 12.03 1.34 -17.24
N LEU A 210 12.74 2.48 -17.21
CA LEU A 210 14.17 2.54 -16.91
C LEU A 210 14.48 3.26 -15.60
N GLY A 211 13.50 3.94 -14.99
CA GLY A 211 13.70 4.76 -13.80
C GLY A 211 13.96 3.97 -12.51
N GLY A 212 13.90 2.64 -12.57
CA GLY A 212 14.13 1.74 -11.44
C GLY A 212 12.84 1.39 -10.68
N ASP A 213 12.96 0.54 -9.67
CA ASP A 213 11.85 -0.07 -8.94
C ASP A 213 11.71 0.46 -7.51
N ASN A 214 10.49 0.46 -7.01
CA ASN A 214 10.11 0.59 -5.62
C ASN A 214 9.46 -0.74 -5.19
N LYS A 215 10.21 -1.54 -4.45
CA LYS A 215 9.78 -2.86 -3.97
C LYS A 215 9.39 -2.75 -2.50
N LEU A 216 8.16 -3.08 -2.17
CA LEU A 216 7.67 -3.13 -0.79
C LEU A 216 7.30 -4.58 -0.45
N LYS A 217 7.88 -5.09 0.64
CA LYS A 217 7.54 -6.40 1.22
C LYS A 217 7.01 -6.19 2.62
N VAL A 218 5.80 -6.65 2.85
CA VAL A 218 5.18 -6.63 4.18
C VAL A 218 4.89 -8.06 4.59
N SER A 219 5.36 -8.45 5.75
CA SER A 219 5.06 -9.77 6.35
C SER A 219 4.49 -9.56 7.73
N GLU A 220 3.43 -10.27 8.05
CA GLU A 220 2.74 -10.18 9.32
C GLU A 220 2.43 -11.58 9.85
N ILE A 221 2.79 -11.85 11.09
CA ILE A 221 2.37 -13.03 11.83
C ILE A 221 1.43 -12.62 12.96
N ASN A 222 0.34 -13.33 13.11
CA ASN A 222 -0.61 -13.15 14.20
C ASN A 222 -0.84 -14.49 14.89
N ILE A 223 -0.64 -14.52 16.20
CA ILE A 223 -0.87 -15.69 17.05
C ILE A 223 -1.83 -15.26 18.17
N SER A 224 -2.89 -16.01 18.35
CA SER A 224 -3.87 -15.77 19.40
C SER A 224 -4.24 -17.12 20.04
N GLU A 225 -4.07 -17.20 21.35
CA GLU A 225 -4.38 -18.36 22.16
C GLU A 225 -5.38 -17.96 23.23
N LYS A 226 -6.51 -18.68 23.31
CA LYS A 226 -7.50 -18.52 24.35
C LYS A 226 -7.63 -19.83 25.13
N PHE A 227 -7.37 -19.74 26.40
CA PHE A 227 -7.50 -20.84 27.36
C PHE A 227 -8.77 -20.63 28.17
N THR A 228 -9.64 -21.63 28.22
CA THR A 228 -10.85 -21.59 29.03
C THR A 228 -10.87 -22.77 29.96
N TYR A 229 -10.94 -22.51 31.27
CA TYR A 229 -11.05 -23.50 32.30
C TYR A 229 -12.36 -23.31 33.08
N ASN A 230 -13.28 -24.26 32.95
CA ASN A 230 -14.55 -24.26 33.66
C ASN A 230 -14.32 -24.93 35.01
N ILE A 231 -14.23 -24.16 36.11
CA ILE A 231 -14.02 -24.66 37.43
C ILE A 231 -15.27 -25.47 37.88
N ASN A 232 -16.43 -24.93 37.57
CA ASN A 232 -17.72 -25.59 37.76
C ASN A 232 -18.74 -24.94 36.78
N LYS A 233 -20.03 -25.33 36.89
CA LYS A 233 -21.11 -24.83 36.04
C LYS A 233 -21.39 -23.31 36.16
N HIS A 234 -20.75 -22.62 37.10
CA HIS A 234 -20.98 -21.22 37.39
C HIS A 234 -19.74 -20.34 37.32
N LEU A 235 -18.55 -20.93 37.18
CA LEU A 235 -17.32 -20.19 37.34
C LEU A 235 -16.30 -20.64 36.26
N ASP A 236 -15.94 -19.69 35.40
CA ASP A 236 -14.98 -19.87 34.35
C ASP A 236 -13.74 -18.98 34.59
N VAL A 237 -12.56 -19.50 34.28
CA VAL A 237 -11.32 -18.74 34.22
C VAL A 237 -10.88 -18.74 32.78
N VAL A 238 -10.61 -17.56 32.23
CA VAL A 238 -10.18 -17.37 30.84
C VAL A 238 -8.88 -16.61 30.81
N ALA A 239 -7.93 -17.10 30.03
CA ALA A 239 -6.71 -16.38 29.67
C ALA A 239 -6.61 -16.24 28.14
N ASN A 240 -6.27 -15.05 27.67
CA ASN A 240 -6.02 -14.76 26.27
C ASN A 240 -4.58 -14.27 26.12
N LEU A 241 -3.84 -14.86 25.20
CA LEU A 241 -2.50 -14.44 24.81
C LEU A 241 -2.52 -14.08 23.34
N GLY A 242 -2.03 -12.90 23.00
CA GLY A 242 -1.93 -12.41 21.63
C GLY A 242 -0.52 -11.95 21.31
N TYR A 243 -0.04 -12.30 20.14
CA TYR A 243 1.18 -11.78 19.56
C TYR A 243 0.95 -11.43 18.10
N ASN A 244 1.26 -10.18 17.73
CA ASN A 244 1.29 -9.76 16.35
C ASN A 244 2.66 -9.16 16.04
N SER A 245 3.30 -9.60 14.96
CA SER A 245 4.56 -9.05 14.49
C SER A 245 4.46 -8.71 13.01
N GLY A 246 4.62 -7.43 12.70
CA GLY A 246 4.65 -6.91 11.35
C GLY A 246 6.03 -6.41 10.97
N VAL A 247 6.57 -6.89 9.84
CA VAL A 247 7.83 -6.42 9.26
C VAL A 247 7.55 -5.86 7.88
N ALA A 248 7.94 -4.60 7.65
CA ALA A 248 7.91 -3.98 6.34
C ALA A 248 9.32 -3.65 5.88
N SER A 249 9.71 -4.09 4.70
CA SER A 249 10.97 -3.74 4.04
C SER A 249 10.66 -3.05 2.71
N ARG A 250 11.28 -1.91 2.48
CA ARG A 250 11.14 -1.17 1.24
C ARG A 250 12.51 -0.91 0.63
N ASP A 251 12.64 -1.23 -0.65
CA ASP A 251 13.80 -0.98 -1.48
C ASP A 251 13.39 -0.04 -2.62
N ILE A 252 13.97 1.16 -2.68
CA ILE A 252 13.71 2.14 -3.73
C ILE A 252 15.01 2.36 -4.50
N LYS A 253 15.01 1.95 -5.77
CA LYS A 253 16.11 2.17 -6.69
C LYS A 253 15.70 3.20 -7.72
N LYS A 254 16.42 4.32 -7.80
CA LYS A 254 16.26 5.33 -8.84
C LYS A 254 17.48 5.29 -9.76
N MET A 255 17.20 5.27 -11.05
CA MET A 255 18.23 5.07 -12.06
C MET A 255 18.39 6.32 -12.93
N ALA A 256 19.62 6.58 -13.36
CA ALA A 256 19.91 7.56 -14.38
C ALA A 256 19.38 7.08 -15.73
N ILE A 257 18.75 7.97 -16.51
CA ILE A 257 18.21 7.67 -17.83
C ILE A 257 18.94 8.50 -18.86
N THR A 258 19.61 7.83 -19.79
CA THR A 258 20.17 8.50 -20.97
C THR A 258 19.05 8.76 -21.97
N SER A 259 18.88 9.99 -22.39
CA SER A 259 17.87 10.40 -23.37
C SER A 259 18.46 10.82 -24.71
N TYR A 260 17.63 10.81 -25.72
CA TYR A 260 17.98 11.01 -27.10
C TYR A 260 16.97 11.95 -27.77
N ASN A 261 17.43 12.71 -28.80
CA ASN A 261 16.53 13.36 -29.72
C ASN A 261 15.84 12.32 -30.63
N TYR A 262 14.88 12.74 -31.45
CA TYR A 262 14.09 11.80 -32.26
C TYR A 262 14.97 11.04 -33.26
N ALA A 263 16.00 11.68 -33.82
CA ALA A 263 16.96 11.06 -34.72
C ALA A 263 17.94 10.09 -34.04
N GLY A 264 17.86 9.92 -32.73
CA GLY A 264 18.68 8.98 -31.97
C GLY A 264 20.04 9.52 -31.50
N THR A 265 20.30 10.82 -31.68
CA THR A 265 21.50 11.46 -31.14
C THR A 265 21.36 11.64 -29.61
N LYS A 266 22.40 11.22 -28.86
CA LYS A 266 22.42 11.39 -27.41
C LYS A 266 22.35 12.87 -27.04
N ILE A 267 21.35 13.23 -26.27
CA ILE A 267 21.24 14.55 -25.65
C ILE A 267 21.93 14.52 -24.31
N ASN A 268 22.92 15.39 -24.12
CA ASN A 268 23.50 15.55 -22.79
C ASN A 268 22.51 16.26 -21.87
N THR A 269 21.66 15.50 -21.25
CA THR A 269 21.14 15.64 -19.90
C THR A 269 20.78 17.04 -19.38
N LYS A 270 20.10 17.83 -20.17
CA LYS A 270 19.23 18.86 -19.62
C LYS A 270 17.79 18.34 -19.46
N ALA A 271 17.51 17.12 -19.95
CA ALA A 271 16.26 16.45 -19.66
C ALA A 271 16.11 16.33 -18.14
N ASP A 272 15.02 16.83 -17.66
CA ASP A 272 14.78 17.04 -16.25
C ASP A 272 14.91 15.73 -15.48
N GLY A 273 16.04 15.61 -14.80
CA GLY A 273 16.09 14.82 -13.64
C GLY A 273 16.75 13.47 -13.66
N TYR A 274 17.72 13.16 -14.55
CA TYR A 274 18.49 11.98 -14.24
C TYR A 274 19.92 12.02 -14.77
N LYS A 275 20.68 12.82 -14.09
CA LYS A 275 22.13 12.68 -14.07
C LYS A 275 22.53 11.47 -13.25
N GLN A 276 23.69 10.89 -13.53
CA GLN A 276 24.21 9.74 -12.78
C GLN A 276 24.29 10.01 -11.28
N GLU A 277 24.68 11.21 -10.87
CA GLU A 277 24.79 11.65 -9.48
C GLU A 277 23.43 11.72 -8.76
N GLU A 278 22.32 11.70 -9.48
CA GLU A 278 20.95 11.65 -8.93
C GLU A 278 20.44 10.21 -8.77
N SER A 279 21.13 9.23 -9.34
CA SER A 279 20.81 7.82 -9.11
C SER A 279 20.95 7.52 -7.63
N SER A 280 20.06 6.71 -7.08
CA SER A 280 20.04 6.41 -5.65
C SER A 280 19.46 5.05 -5.34
N TYR A 281 19.89 4.48 -4.25
CA TYR A 281 19.27 3.33 -3.63
C TYR A 281 18.95 3.63 -2.18
N GLU A 282 17.69 3.45 -1.81
CA GLU A 282 17.20 3.60 -0.46
C GLU A 282 16.66 2.26 0.04
N LYS A 283 17.07 1.87 1.23
CA LYS A 283 16.54 0.71 1.93
C LYS A 283 16.01 1.12 3.27
N THR A 284 14.75 0.76 3.54
CA THR A 284 14.12 0.95 4.84
C THR A 284 13.59 -0.36 5.37
N SER A 285 13.63 -0.50 6.68
CA SER A 285 13.03 -1.63 7.38
C SER A 285 12.31 -1.14 8.63
N SER A 286 11.09 -1.57 8.84
CA SER A 286 10.38 -1.34 10.09
C SER A 286 9.84 -2.64 10.64
N ARG A 287 9.81 -2.73 11.96
CA ARG A 287 9.20 -3.83 12.70
C ARG A 287 8.28 -3.28 13.76
N THR A 288 7.09 -3.83 13.86
CA THR A 288 6.15 -3.57 14.93
C THR A 288 5.81 -4.88 15.60
N ASP A 289 6.08 -5.01 16.89
CA ASP A 289 5.67 -6.13 17.72
C ASP A 289 4.58 -5.68 18.69
N PHE A 290 3.51 -6.42 18.77
CA PHE A 290 2.41 -6.18 19.67
C PHE A 290 2.12 -7.45 20.48
N TYR A 291 2.17 -7.31 21.79
CA TYR A 291 1.87 -8.35 22.76
C TYR A 291 0.60 -7.97 23.52
N SER A 292 -0.32 -8.89 23.67
CA SER A 292 -1.49 -8.71 24.51
C SER A 292 -1.68 -9.92 25.41
N MET A 293 -1.92 -9.68 26.68
CA MET A 293 -2.21 -10.70 27.68
C MET A 293 -3.43 -10.23 28.46
N ALA A 294 -4.45 -11.05 28.54
CA ALA A 294 -5.64 -10.77 29.34
C ALA A 294 -6.05 -12.01 30.09
N GLY A 295 -6.46 -11.83 31.33
CA GLY A 295 -7.04 -12.90 32.14
C GLY A 295 -8.25 -12.39 32.91
N TYR A 296 -9.29 -13.22 33.01
CA TYR A 296 -10.47 -12.88 33.76
C TYR A 296 -11.15 -14.11 34.34
N VAL A 297 -11.89 -13.85 35.41
CA VAL A 297 -12.79 -14.80 36.01
C VAL A 297 -14.23 -14.36 35.75
N ASP A 298 -15.05 -15.25 35.26
CA ASP A 298 -16.47 -15.03 34.96
C ASP A 298 -17.34 -15.93 35.83
N TYR A 299 -18.17 -15.30 36.61
CA TYR A 299 -19.17 -15.97 37.44
C TYR A 299 -20.55 -15.74 36.85
N HIS A 300 -21.36 -16.79 36.72
CA HIS A 300 -22.74 -16.69 36.28
C HIS A 300 -23.64 -17.67 37.03
N ASN A 301 -24.77 -17.18 37.49
CA ASN A 301 -25.73 -18.02 38.19
C ASN A 301 -27.16 -17.45 38.09
N THR A 302 -28.12 -18.36 38.24
CA THR A 302 -29.55 -18.01 38.35
C THR A 302 -30.06 -18.38 39.73
N PHE A 303 -30.43 -17.38 40.53
CA PHE A 303 -30.99 -17.56 41.84
C PHE A 303 -32.52 -17.49 41.79
N ALA A 304 -33.16 -18.30 42.58
CA ALA A 304 -34.63 -18.35 42.71
C ALA A 304 -35.36 -18.35 41.35
N GLN A 305 -34.77 -18.98 40.34
CA GLN A 305 -35.28 -19.09 38.94
C GLN A 305 -35.47 -17.76 38.17
N HIS A 306 -35.30 -16.62 38.82
CA HIS A 306 -35.66 -15.32 38.25
C HIS A 306 -34.52 -14.27 38.29
N HIS A 307 -33.53 -14.47 39.13
CA HIS A 307 -32.43 -13.54 39.32
C HIS A 307 -31.18 -14.06 38.61
N ASN A 308 -30.93 -13.61 37.39
CA ASN A 308 -29.72 -13.96 36.65
C ASN A 308 -28.64 -12.93 36.95
N VAL A 309 -27.51 -13.39 37.45
CA VAL A 309 -26.32 -12.58 37.76
C VAL A 309 -25.16 -13.12 36.95
N SER A 310 -24.44 -12.20 36.27
CA SER A 310 -23.12 -12.49 35.71
C SER A 310 -22.15 -11.42 36.16
N ALA A 311 -21.01 -11.82 36.70
CA ALA A 311 -19.97 -10.92 37.19
C ALA A 311 -18.62 -11.36 36.67
N MET A 312 -17.89 -10.43 36.07
CA MET A 312 -16.56 -10.65 35.51
C MET A 312 -15.57 -9.66 36.12
N VAL A 313 -14.38 -10.15 36.47
CA VAL A 313 -13.24 -9.31 36.86
C VAL A 313 -11.99 -9.81 36.16
N GLY A 314 -11.20 -8.91 35.66
CA GLY A 314 -10.00 -9.27 34.91
C GLY A 314 -8.93 -8.18 34.88
N ALA A 315 -7.80 -8.56 34.31
CA ALA A 315 -6.69 -7.68 34.04
C ALA A 315 -6.20 -7.92 32.59
N GLN A 316 -5.66 -6.87 31.98
CA GLN A 316 -5.10 -6.89 30.64
C GLN A 316 -3.79 -6.11 30.62
N TYR A 317 -2.81 -6.62 29.90
CA TYR A 317 -1.56 -5.94 29.63
C TYR A 317 -1.32 -5.96 28.12
N GLU A 318 -0.94 -4.80 27.58
CA GLU A 318 -0.55 -4.62 26.17
C GLU A 318 0.79 -3.95 26.10
N LEU A 319 1.65 -4.44 25.21
CA LEU A 319 2.96 -3.84 24.88
C LEU A 319 3.07 -3.76 23.38
N LYS A 320 3.37 -2.56 22.88
CA LYS A 320 3.69 -2.32 21.48
C LYS A 320 5.11 -1.78 21.37
N GLU A 321 5.90 -2.42 20.55
CA GLU A 321 7.26 -2.03 20.24
C GLU A 321 7.38 -1.70 18.76
N TYR A 322 8.12 -0.66 18.45
CA TYR A 322 8.40 -0.24 17.08
C TYR A 322 9.87 0.00 16.90
N ASP A 323 10.41 -0.52 15.81
CA ASP A 323 11.79 -0.32 15.38
C ASP A 323 11.79 0.04 13.89
N TYR A 324 12.50 1.10 13.53
CA TYR A 324 12.66 1.54 12.15
C TYR A 324 14.11 1.89 11.88
N PHE A 325 14.59 1.46 10.73
CA PHE A 325 15.89 1.80 10.19
C PHE A 325 15.76 2.14 8.71
N GLY A 326 16.46 3.20 8.26
CA GLY A 326 16.52 3.59 6.87
C GLY A 326 17.89 4.14 6.49
N VAL A 327 18.35 3.79 5.30
CA VAL A 327 19.62 4.24 4.73
C VAL A 327 19.44 4.49 3.24
N SER A 328 20.08 5.53 2.71
CA SER A 328 20.15 5.80 1.29
C SER A 328 21.57 6.10 0.84
N VAL A 329 21.87 5.79 -0.39
CA VAL A 329 23.14 6.08 -1.07
C VAL A 329 22.83 6.70 -2.43
N LYS A 330 23.64 7.67 -2.84
CA LYS A 330 23.57 8.31 -4.16
C LYS A 330 24.70 7.82 -5.07
N ASP A 331 24.59 8.14 -6.36
CA ASP A 331 25.58 7.79 -7.38
C ASP A 331 25.87 6.29 -7.43
N ILE A 332 24.79 5.51 -7.52
CA ILE A 332 24.88 4.05 -7.53
C ILE A 332 25.25 3.52 -8.91
N GLN A 333 25.99 2.42 -8.95
CA GLN A 333 26.19 1.65 -10.17
C GLN A 333 24.93 0.85 -10.50
N ASN A 334 24.54 0.84 -11.77
CA ASN A 334 23.26 0.30 -12.25
C ASN A 334 23.00 -1.18 -11.88
N SER A 335 24.04 -1.97 -11.68
CA SER A 335 23.94 -3.42 -11.47
C SER A 335 23.72 -3.83 -9.99
N LEU A 336 23.87 -2.90 -9.03
CA LEU A 336 23.87 -3.25 -7.61
C LEU A 336 22.54 -2.87 -6.93
N GLU A 337 21.90 -3.85 -6.30
CA GLU A 337 20.77 -3.64 -5.37
C GLU A 337 21.27 -3.69 -3.91
N THR A 338 22.24 -2.86 -3.60
CA THR A 338 22.84 -2.80 -2.27
C THR A 338 23.26 -1.37 -1.93
N VAL A 339 23.38 -1.09 -0.64
CA VAL A 339 23.87 0.19 -0.11
C VAL A 339 25.39 0.27 -0.32
N ASN A 340 25.83 0.18 -1.56
CA ASN A 340 27.22 0.25 -1.97
C ASN A 340 27.32 1.17 -3.19
N GLY A 341 27.65 2.42 -2.98
CA GLY A 341 27.82 3.43 -4.02
C GLY A 341 29.03 4.30 -3.76
N ALA A 342 29.47 5.05 -4.76
CA ALA A 342 30.58 5.98 -4.67
C ALA A 342 30.22 7.26 -3.88
N GLY A 343 28.92 7.53 -3.73
CA GLY A 343 28.42 8.71 -3.03
C GLY A 343 28.41 8.57 -1.50
N LEU A 344 28.20 9.70 -0.83
CA LEU A 344 28.01 9.73 0.61
C LEU A 344 26.79 8.89 1.00
N VAL A 345 26.97 8.00 1.96
CA VAL A 345 25.84 7.34 2.62
C VAL A 345 25.08 8.39 3.41
N ASN A 346 23.89 8.74 2.94
CA ASN A 346 22.99 9.57 3.70
C ASN A 346 22.05 8.66 4.49
N LEU A 347 22.03 8.84 5.80
CA LEU A 347 20.95 8.33 6.61
C LEU A 347 19.66 9.05 6.18
N THR A 348 18.56 8.34 6.06
CA THR A 348 17.26 8.99 5.79
C THR A 348 16.90 9.91 6.96
N ASP A 349 16.00 10.87 6.76
CA ASP A 349 15.56 11.79 7.83
C ASP A 349 15.02 11.08 9.09
N LYS A 350 14.70 9.78 8.96
CA LYS A 350 14.24 8.91 10.05
C LYS A 350 15.15 7.69 10.22
N HIS A 351 16.44 7.89 10.16
CA HIS A 351 17.48 6.86 10.09
C HIS A 351 17.47 5.80 11.20
N GLY A 352 16.91 6.09 12.33
CA GLY A 352 16.67 5.13 13.39
C GLY A 352 15.62 5.67 14.35
N THR A 353 14.53 4.97 14.50
CA THR A 353 13.48 5.32 15.44
C THR A 353 13.07 4.07 16.19
N LYS A 354 13.21 4.12 17.52
CA LYS A 354 12.79 3.02 18.40
C LYS A 354 11.96 3.58 19.53
N TRP A 355 10.78 3.00 19.73
CA TRP A 355 9.89 3.36 20.82
C TRP A 355 9.07 2.16 21.27
N HIS A 356 8.56 2.23 22.48
CA HIS A 356 7.58 1.28 22.99
C HIS A 356 6.48 2.01 23.76
N GLU A 357 5.33 1.41 23.82
CA GLU A 357 4.20 1.85 24.64
C GLU A 357 3.55 0.65 25.32
N ALA A 358 3.12 0.85 26.55
CA ALA A 358 2.44 -0.18 27.31
C ALA A 358 1.15 0.36 27.93
N VAL A 359 0.15 -0.51 28.01
CA VAL A 359 -1.12 -0.24 28.68
C VAL A 359 -1.39 -1.40 29.65
N MET A 360 -1.75 -1.07 30.88
CA MET A 360 -2.22 -2.03 31.89
C MET A 360 -3.62 -1.63 32.31
N SER A 361 -4.52 -2.59 32.36
CA SER A 361 -5.93 -2.36 32.65
C SER A 361 -6.45 -3.37 33.65
N TYR A 362 -7.27 -2.89 34.58
CA TYR A 362 -8.13 -3.73 35.41
C TYR A 362 -9.58 -3.44 35.07
N TYR A 363 -10.36 -4.45 34.86
CA TYR A 363 -11.73 -4.24 34.42
C TYR A 363 -12.70 -5.21 35.14
N SER A 364 -13.94 -4.75 35.28
CA SER A 364 -15.03 -5.56 35.82
C SER A 364 -16.35 -5.25 35.14
N ARG A 365 -17.21 -6.24 35.09
CA ARG A 365 -18.57 -6.12 34.58
C ARG A 365 -19.51 -6.86 35.48
N LEU A 366 -20.64 -6.25 35.81
CA LEU A 366 -21.75 -6.87 36.51
C LEU A 366 -22.99 -6.74 35.63
N ASN A 367 -23.62 -7.88 35.34
CA ASN A 367 -24.92 -7.93 34.68
C ASN A 367 -25.93 -8.54 35.67
N TYR A 368 -27.07 -7.89 35.78
CA TYR A 368 -28.20 -8.39 36.53
C TYR A 368 -29.47 -8.36 35.70
N ASN A 369 -30.21 -9.47 35.70
CA ASN A 369 -31.44 -9.61 34.93
C ASN A 369 -32.50 -10.25 35.81
N TYR A 370 -33.57 -9.54 36.06
CA TYR A 370 -34.72 -10.04 36.83
C TYR A 370 -35.88 -10.40 35.90
N LYS A 371 -36.25 -11.69 35.92
CA LYS A 371 -37.35 -12.25 35.12
C LYS A 371 -37.23 -11.95 33.62
N SER A 372 -36.03 -11.76 33.09
CA SER A 372 -35.79 -11.30 31.71
C SER A 372 -36.50 -9.97 31.36
N LYS A 373 -36.97 -9.23 32.37
CA LYS A 373 -37.76 -8.00 32.22
C LYS A 373 -36.99 -6.75 32.62
N TYR A 374 -36.26 -6.81 33.73
CA TYR A 374 -35.45 -5.69 34.22
C TYR A 374 -33.98 -6.04 34.09
N LEU A 375 -33.25 -5.20 33.43
CA LEU A 375 -31.83 -5.40 33.06
C LEU A 375 -31.01 -4.28 33.67
N LEU A 376 -29.88 -4.62 34.28
CA LEU A 376 -28.89 -3.70 34.78
C LEU A 376 -27.51 -4.19 34.36
N GLU A 377 -26.69 -3.30 33.80
CA GLU A 377 -25.28 -3.56 33.53
C GLU A 377 -24.42 -2.44 34.11
N VAL A 378 -23.34 -2.82 34.79
CA VAL A 378 -22.34 -1.94 35.35
C VAL A 378 -20.99 -2.39 34.79
N ASN A 379 -20.26 -1.49 34.15
CA ASN A 379 -18.91 -1.70 33.68
C ASN A 379 -17.97 -0.73 34.41
N MET A 380 -16.82 -1.22 34.81
CA MET A 380 -15.77 -0.42 35.44
C MET A 380 -14.42 -0.81 34.83
N ARG A 381 -13.55 0.20 34.59
CA ARG A 381 -12.23 -0.01 34.08
C ARG A 381 -11.25 1.02 34.68
N TYR A 382 -10.08 0.55 35.07
CA TYR A 382 -8.99 1.35 35.58
C TYR A 382 -7.77 1.11 34.70
N ASP A 383 -7.40 2.11 33.91
CA ASP A 383 -6.39 2.01 32.87
C ASP A 383 -5.17 2.86 33.19
N GLY A 384 -3.99 2.26 32.99
CA GLY A 384 -2.72 2.94 33.08
C GLY A 384 -1.96 2.87 31.75
N SER A 385 -1.52 4.02 31.24
CA SER A 385 -0.79 4.13 29.98
C SER A 385 0.59 4.74 30.17
N SER A 386 1.62 4.11 29.57
CA SER A 386 2.99 4.60 29.58
C SER A 386 3.18 5.92 28.82
N LYS A 387 2.19 6.36 28.04
CA LYS A 387 2.24 7.64 27.30
C LYS A 387 2.11 8.86 28.21
N PHE A 388 1.58 8.67 29.41
CA PHE A 388 1.40 9.76 30.38
C PHE A 388 2.50 9.74 31.44
N LYS A 389 2.73 10.91 32.05
CA LYS A 389 3.63 11.04 33.19
C LYS A 389 3.17 10.16 34.36
N PRO A 390 4.07 9.69 35.24
CA PRO A 390 3.72 8.78 36.33
C PRO A 390 2.54 9.23 37.19
N GLU A 391 2.44 10.52 37.48
CA GLU A 391 1.38 11.11 38.29
C GLU A 391 -0.02 11.12 37.62
N ASN A 392 -0.06 11.07 36.27
CA ASN A 392 -1.29 11.12 35.46
C ASN A 392 -1.49 9.86 34.62
N ARG A 393 -0.80 8.78 34.99
CA ARG A 393 -0.76 7.56 34.16
C ARG A 393 -2.04 6.76 34.24
N TRP A 394 -2.73 6.82 35.37
CA TRP A 394 -3.90 5.97 35.67
C TRP A 394 -5.17 6.79 35.73
N ASP A 395 -6.24 6.28 35.13
CA ASP A 395 -7.56 6.89 35.20
C ASP A 395 -8.66 5.83 35.31
N PHE A 396 -9.81 6.23 35.84
CA PHE A 396 -10.93 5.36 36.11
C PHE A 396 -12.14 5.69 35.25
N PHE A 397 -12.66 4.68 34.58
CA PHE A 397 -13.79 4.78 33.66
C PHE A 397 -14.92 3.88 34.17
N TYR A 398 -16.15 4.36 34.14
CA TYR A 398 -17.33 3.59 34.49
C TYR A 398 -18.50 3.85 33.55
N GLY A 399 -19.38 2.85 33.41
CA GLY A 399 -20.61 2.94 32.65
C GLY A 399 -21.70 2.15 33.35
N ILE A 400 -22.90 2.71 33.38
CA ILE A 400 -24.10 2.07 33.97
C ILE A 400 -25.19 2.15 32.91
N SER A 401 -25.85 1.03 32.65
CA SER A 401 -27.00 0.96 31.77
C SER A 401 -28.15 0.17 32.43
N GLY A 402 -29.38 0.59 32.18
CA GLY A 402 -30.57 -0.09 32.65
C GLY A 402 -31.58 -0.29 31.52
N GLY A 403 -32.30 -1.37 31.55
CA GLY A 403 -33.30 -1.70 30.55
C GLY A 403 -34.58 -2.30 31.19
N TRP A 404 -35.69 -1.95 30.60
CA TRP A 404 -36.98 -2.56 30.93
C TRP A 404 -37.64 -3.09 29.67
N ARG A 405 -37.91 -4.40 29.68
CA ARG A 405 -38.67 -5.05 28.59
C ARG A 405 -40.15 -4.95 28.94
N ILE A 406 -40.89 -4.19 28.15
CA ILE A 406 -42.29 -3.85 28.42
C ILE A 406 -43.24 -5.02 28.10
N THR A 407 -42.84 -5.96 27.23
CA THR A 407 -43.64 -7.12 26.80
C THR A 407 -43.08 -8.41 27.34
#